data_d6d2ed65a0de059975cc391c067c623e
#
_entry.id   d6d2ed65a0de059975cc391c067c623e
#
_cell.length_a   1.000
_cell.length_b   1.000
_cell.length_c   1.000
_cell.angle_alpha   90.00
_cell.angle_beta   90.00
_cell.angle_gamma   90.00
#
_symmetry.space_group_name_H-M   'P 1'
#
loop_
_entity.id
_entity.type
_entity.pdbx_description
1 polymer ?
#
loop_
_entity_poly.entity_id
_entity_poly.type
_entity_poly.pdbx_seq_one_letter_code
_entity_poly.pdbx_strand_id
1 'polypeptide(L)'
;MYLIFTKTFLMTIFSKIIAGDIPSFKIAESDKFIAFLDIEPLVKGHVLVVPKTEVDKIFDVPDDYLAEMLVFAKPVAHAIEKAFNCKRCGISVIGLEVPHAHMHLVPINSSNDLNFTRPKLKVTMDELKSVQEKLLAQLK
;
A
#
# COMPACT_ATOMS: atom_id res chain seq x y z
N MET A 1 -30.55 -3.38 11.33
CA MET A 1 -30.12 -2.04 11.79
C MET A 1 -28.88 -2.11 12.65
N TYR A 2 -28.87 -2.96 13.65
CA TYR A 2 -27.72 -3.19 14.52
C TYR A 2 -26.47 -3.63 13.75
N LEU A 3 -26.62 -4.55 12.79
CA LEU A 3 -25.52 -5.05 11.96
C LEU A 3 -24.91 -3.97 11.08
N ILE A 4 -25.72 -3.00 10.62
CA ILE A 4 -25.24 -1.89 9.81
C ILE A 4 -24.31 -1.00 10.64
N PHE A 5 -24.69 -0.68 11.86
CA PHE A 5 -23.83 0.10 12.76
C PHE A 5 -22.54 -0.62 13.07
N THR A 6 -22.60 -1.92 13.37
CA THR A 6 -21.42 -2.74 13.64
C THR A 6 -20.47 -2.72 12.45
N LYS A 7 -21.00 -2.88 11.22
CA LYS A 7 -20.19 -2.84 10.01
C LYS A 7 -19.51 -1.48 9.81
N THR A 8 -20.21 -0.38 10.11
CA THR A 8 -19.67 0.97 10.02
C THR A 8 -18.52 1.15 11.02
N PHE A 9 -18.68 0.67 12.25
CA PHE A 9 -17.62 0.74 13.26
C PHE A 9 -16.42 -0.14 12.93
N LEU A 10 -16.63 -1.24 12.16
CA LEU A 10 -15.59 -2.17 11.77
C LEU A 10 -14.92 -1.80 10.44
N MET A 11 -15.28 -0.64 9.89
CA MET A 11 -14.66 -0.12 8.67
C MET A 11 -13.14 0.02 8.86
N THR A 12 -12.35 -0.56 7.96
CA THR A 12 -10.90 -0.57 8.08
C THR A 12 -10.32 0.83 7.91
N ILE A 13 -9.11 1.02 8.43
CA ILE A 13 -8.37 2.28 8.21
C ILE A 13 -8.17 2.52 6.72
N PHE A 14 -7.98 1.47 5.91
CA PHE A 14 -7.80 1.61 4.47
C PHE A 14 -9.09 2.07 3.79
N SER A 15 -10.26 1.56 4.21
CA SER A 15 -11.53 2.05 3.72
C SER A 15 -11.75 3.52 4.05
N LYS A 16 -11.30 3.96 5.22
CA LYS A 16 -11.36 5.38 5.60
C LYS A 16 -10.43 6.25 4.75
N ILE A 17 -9.27 5.74 4.39
CA ILE A 17 -8.34 6.42 3.47
C ILE A 17 -8.97 6.53 2.08
N ILE A 18 -9.56 5.45 1.58
CA ILE A 18 -10.25 5.41 0.29
C ILE A 18 -11.39 6.45 0.25
N ALA A 19 -12.14 6.56 1.33
CA ALA A 19 -13.25 7.51 1.45
C ALA A 19 -12.80 8.96 1.63
N GLY A 20 -11.51 9.18 1.91
CA GLY A 20 -10.99 10.52 2.15
C GLY A 20 -11.15 11.02 3.59
N ASP A 21 -11.61 10.16 4.51
CA ASP A 21 -11.82 10.51 5.92
C ASP A 21 -10.51 10.59 6.70
N ILE A 22 -9.48 9.88 6.25
CA ILE A 22 -8.14 9.89 6.82
C ILE A 22 -7.16 10.27 5.72
N PRO A 23 -6.25 11.24 5.96
CA PRO A 23 -5.25 11.60 4.96
C PRO A 23 -4.22 10.50 4.77
N SER A 24 -3.63 10.47 3.57
CA SER A 24 -2.55 9.53 3.22
C SER A 24 -1.57 10.21 2.27
N PHE A 25 -0.38 9.62 2.14
CA PHE A 25 0.60 10.04 1.14
C PHE A 25 0.34 9.24 -0.13
N LYS A 26 -0.65 9.66 -0.90
CA LYS A 26 -1.11 8.96 -2.10
C LYS A 26 -0.06 9.02 -3.21
N ILE A 27 0.14 7.88 -3.88
CA ILE A 27 1.08 7.72 -5.00
C ILE A 27 0.32 7.56 -6.32
N ALA A 28 -0.75 6.76 -6.32
CA ALA A 28 -1.55 6.49 -7.52
C ALA A 28 -2.96 6.10 -7.13
N GLU A 29 -3.89 6.27 -8.04
CA GLU A 29 -5.29 5.92 -7.81
C GLU A 29 -5.99 5.62 -9.13
N SER A 30 -6.90 4.65 -9.09
CA SER A 30 -7.81 4.33 -10.19
C SER A 30 -9.21 4.09 -9.61
N ASP A 31 -10.15 3.70 -10.45
CA ASP A 31 -11.50 3.36 -9.97
C ASP A 31 -11.50 2.20 -8.99
N LYS A 32 -10.57 1.24 -9.15
CA LYS A 32 -10.54 0.01 -8.36
C LYS A 32 -9.47 -0.03 -7.28
N PHE A 33 -8.41 0.78 -7.39
CA PHE A 33 -7.25 0.68 -6.51
C PHE A 33 -6.75 2.04 -6.06
N ILE A 34 -6.05 2.02 -4.93
CA ILE A 34 -5.28 3.16 -4.45
C ILE A 34 -3.90 2.66 -3.99
N ALA A 35 -2.88 3.47 -4.22
CA ALA A 35 -1.53 3.22 -3.71
C ALA A 35 -1.11 4.41 -2.85
N PHE A 36 -0.59 4.13 -1.66
CA PHE A 36 -0.13 5.17 -0.74
C PHE A 36 1.04 4.64 0.10
N LEU A 37 1.81 5.55 0.69
CA LEU A 37 2.95 5.17 1.51
C LEU A 37 2.51 4.49 2.80
N ASP A 38 3.24 3.45 3.20
CA ASP A 38 3.16 2.93 4.56
C ASP A 38 3.85 3.96 5.47
N ILE A 39 3.14 4.43 6.50
CA ILE A 39 3.68 5.44 7.43
C ILE A 39 4.59 4.81 8.49
N GLU A 40 4.57 3.49 8.62
CA GLU A 40 5.51 2.73 9.43
C GLU A 40 6.24 1.74 8.54
N PRO A 41 7.10 2.23 7.62
CA PRO A 41 7.65 1.40 6.55
C PRO A 41 8.75 0.47 7.05
N LEU A 42 8.94 -0.64 6.32
CA LEU A 42 10.11 -1.50 6.50
C LEU A 42 11.38 -0.78 6.04
N VAL A 43 11.26 -0.09 4.91
CA VAL A 43 12.31 0.79 4.37
C VAL A 43 11.63 1.99 3.72
N LYS A 44 12.36 3.07 3.51
CA LYS A 44 11.82 4.23 2.79
C LYS A 44 11.46 3.83 1.36
N GLY A 45 10.26 4.19 0.94
CA GLY A 45 9.73 3.81 -0.36
C GLY A 45 8.75 2.65 -0.31
N HIS A 46 8.43 2.15 0.87
CA HIS A 46 7.43 1.11 1.09
C HIS A 46 6.04 1.65 0.77
N VAL A 47 5.39 1.08 -0.23
CA VAL A 47 4.07 1.48 -0.71
C VAL A 47 3.07 0.35 -0.49
N LEU A 48 1.84 0.70 -0.18
CA LEU A 48 0.71 -0.23 -0.10
C LEU A 48 -0.17 -0.04 -1.31
N VAL A 49 -0.56 -1.13 -1.95
CA VAL A 49 -1.55 -1.16 -3.03
C VAL A 49 -2.81 -1.83 -2.49
N VAL A 50 -3.92 -1.12 -2.51
CA VAL A 50 -5.15 -1.51 -1.83
C VAL A 50 -6.32 -1.50 -2.80
N PRO A 51 -7.09 -2.60 -2.92
CA PRO A 51 -8.32 -2.57 -3.69
C PRO A 51 -9.38 -1.75 -2.96
N LYS A 52 -10.19 -1.03 -3.72
CA LYS A 52 -11.24 -0.16 -3.16
C LYS A 52 -12.47 -0.93 -2.67
N THR A 53 -12.46 -2.25 -2.80
CA THR A 53 -13.45 -3.13 -2.18
C THR A 53 -12.91 -3.67 -0.86
N GLU A 54 -13.71 -3.59 0.20
CA GLU A 54 -13.26 -4.04 1.53
C GLU A 54 -13.43 -5.55 1.66
N VAL A 55 -12.36 -6.28 1.40
CA VAL A 55 -12.27 -7.73 1.52
C VAL A 55 -11.00 -8.05 2.31
N ASP A 56 -11.10 -8.86 3.33
CA ASP A 56 -9.98 -9.13 4.24
C ASP A 56 -8.85 -9.90 3.57
N LYS A 57 -9.18 -11.05 2.97
CA LYS A 57 -8.17 -11.95 2.42
C LYS A 57 -7.98 -11.72 0.93
N ILE A 58 -6.72 -11.70 0.49
CA ILE A 58 -6.40 -11.45 -0.91
C ILE A 58 -7.10 -12.44 -1.85
N PHE A 59 -7.19 -13.71 -1.45
CA PHE A 59 -7.82 -14.73 -2.30
C PHE A 59 -9.34 -14.72 -2.29
N ASP A 60 -9.94 -13.86 -1.48
CA ASP A 60 -11.39 -13.62 -1.49
C ASP A 60 -11.75 -12.35 -2.28
N VAL A 61 -10.77 -11.61 -2.75
CA VAL A 61 -10.98 -10.43 -3.60
C VAL A 61 -11.54 -10.89 -4.95
N PRO A 62 -12.57 -10.21 -5.51
CA PRO A 62 -13.17 -10.60 -6.79
C PRO A 62 -12.15 -10.72 -7.91
N ASP A 63 -12.38 -11.65 -8.83
CA ASP A 63 -11.45 -11.98 -9.93
C ASP A 63 -11.10 -10.78 -10.79
N ASP A 64 -12.05 -9.91 -11.08
CA ASP A 64 -11.81 -8.72 -11.90
C ASP A 64 -10.85 -7.74 -11.22
N TYR A 65 -10.92 -7.63 -9.88
CA TYR A 65 -9.95 -6.86 -9.11
C TYR A 65 -8.59 -7.54 -9.09
N LEU A 66 -8.55 -8.84 -8.79
CA LEU A 66 -7.28 -9.57 -8.74
C LEU A 66 -6.52 -9.51 -10.07
N ALA A 67 -7.23 -9.64 -11.18
CA ALA A 67 -6.64 -9.63 -12.51
C ALA A 67 -5.95 -8.31 -12.83
N GLU A 68 -6.44 -7.20 -12.30
CA GLU A 68 -5.92 -5.86 -12.60
C GLU A 68 -4.94 -5.34 -11.54
N MET A 69 -4.85 -5.98 -10.38
CA MET A 69 -4.11 -5.45 -9.25
C MET A 69 -2.61 -5.31 -9.53
N LEU A 70 -1.97 -6.34 -10.09
CA LEU A 70 -0.55 -6.28 -10.47
C LEU A 70 -0.31 -5.29 -11.61
N VAL A 71 -1.24 -5.20 -12.55
CA VAL A 71 -1.15 -4.24 -13.65
C VAL A 71 -1.20 -2.81 -13.12
N PHE A 72 -2.08 -2.54 -12.15
CA PHE A 72 -2.11 -1.24 -11.49
C PHE A 72 -0.81 -0.95 -10.74
N ALA A 73 -0.26 -1.94 -10.05
CA ALA A 73 0.96 -1.80 -9.26
C ALA A 73 2.22 -1.61 -10.11
N LYS A 74 2.22 -2.10 -11.34
CA LYS A 74 3.41 -2.12 -12.20
C LYS A 74 4.09 -0.77 -12.36
N PRO A 75 3.41 0.33 -12.74
CA PRO A 75 4.09 1.63 -12.84
C PRO A 75 4.59 2.14 -11.49
N VAL A 76 3.91 1.83 -10.39
CA VAL A 76 4.37 2.20 -9.05
C VAL A 76 5.65 1.45 -8.69
N ALA A 77 5.72 0.15 -8.98
CA ALA A 77 6.92 -0.65 -8.76
C ALA A 77 8.11 -0.12 -9.57
N HIS A 78 7.88 0.24 -10.82
CA HIS A 78 8.93 0.87 -11.65
C HIS A 78 9.39 2.21 -11.08
N ALA A 79 8.46 3.01 -10.57
CA ALA A 79 8.79 4.28 -9.92
C ALA A 79 9.67 4.06 -8.68
N ILE A 80 9.35 3.05 -7.88
CA ILE A 80 10.16 2.69 -6.71
C ILE A 80 11.58 2.32 -7.14
N GLU A 81 11.73 1.49 -8.17
CA GLU A 81 13.04 1.07 -8.65
C GLU A 81 13.88 2.22 -9.19
N LYS A 82 13.24 3.22 -9.79
CA LYS A 82 13.94 4.41 -10.30
C LYS A 82 14.28 5.42 -9.20
N ALA A 83 13.42 5.53 -8.20
CA ALA A 83 13.57 6.55 -7.16
C ALA A 83 14.56 6.15 -6.07
N PHE A 84 14.75 4.85 -5.84
CA PHE A 84 15.55 4.34 -4.74
C PHE A 84 16.68 3.46 -5.24
N ASN A 85 17.81 3.48 -4.52
CA ASN A 85 18.95 2.62 -4.81
C ASN A 85 18.67 1.20 -4.31
N CYS A 86 18.06 0.38 -5.17
CA CYS A 86 17.67 -0.98 -4.83
C CYS A 86 17.88 -1.91 -6.02
N LYS A 87 17.98 -3.22 -5.72
CA LYS A 87 18.11 -4.24 -6.77
C LYS A 87 16.80 -4.42 -7.53
N ARG A 88 15.68 -4.35 -6.82
CA ARG A 88 14.34 -4.46 -7.39
C ARG A 88 13.27 -4.03 -6.39
N CYS A 89 12.05 -3.89 -6.87
CA CYS A 89 10.87 -3.79 -6.03
C CYS A 89 10.40 -5.20 -5.68
N GLY A 90 10.34 -5.50 -4.39
CA GLY A 90 9.77 -6.74 -3.90
C GLY A 90 8.29 -6.58 -3.62
N ILE A 91 7.56 -7.69 -3.59
CA ILE A 91 6.12 -7.70 -3.34
C ILE A 91 5.81 -8.73 -2.26
N SER A 92 4.88 -8.40 -1.37
CA SER A 92 4.42 -9.32 -0.33
C SER A 92 2.95 -9.06 -0.01
N VAL A 93 2.22 -10.11 0.34
CA VAL A 93 0.85 -10.04 0.84
C VAL A 93 0.79 -10.88 2.11
N ILE A 94 0.40 -10.27 3.22
CA ILE A 94 0.34 -10.95 4.52
C ILE A 94 -1.04 -10.85 5.15
N GLY A 95 -1.49 -9.63 5.46
CA GLY A 95 -2.85 -9.38 5.92
C GLY A 95 -3.16 -9.79 7.34
N LEU A 96 -2.17 -9.86 8.23
CA LEU A 96 -2.39 -10.26 9.63
C LEU A 96 -2.78 -9.08 10.54
N GLU A 97 -2.52 -7.83 10.13
CA GLU A 97 -2.76 -6.67 10.98
C GLU A 97 -4.05 -5.92 10.60
N VAL A 98 -4.24 -5.63 9.31
CA VAL A 98 -5.40 -4.89 8.83
C VAL A 98 -6.28 -5.82 8.01
N PRO A 99 -7.56 -6.00 8.37
CA PRO A 99 -8.48 -6.91 7.66
C PRO A 99 -9.03 -6.28 6.37
N HIS A 100 -8.14 -5.81 5.52
CA HIS A 100 -8.41 -5.26 4.21
C HIS A 100 -7.23 -5.64 3.31
N ALA A 101 -7.49 -6.46 2.31
CA ALA A 101 -6.45 -7.01 1.44
C ALA A 101 -5.56 -5.91 0.86
N HIS A 102 -4.25 -6.14 0.88
CA HIS A 102 -3.29 -5.17 0.36
C HIS A 102 -1.99 -5.84 -0.01
N MET A 103 -1.31 -5.28 -1.01
CA MET A 103 0.03 -5.69 -1.40
C MET A 103 1.03 -4.67 -0.89
N HIS A 104 2.14 -5.17 -0.35
CA HIS A 104 3.31 -4.36 -0.02
C HIS A 104 4.25 -4.32 -1.21
N LEU A 105 4.66 -3.13 -1.62
CA LEU A 105 5.72 -2.90 -2.60
C LEU A 105 6.87 -2.25 -1.86
N VAL A 106 8.04 -2.88 -1.89
CA VAL A 106 9.19 -2.46 -1.07
C VAL A 106 10.46 -2.50 -1.93
N PRO A 107 11.26 -1.41 -1.94
CA PRO A 107 12.57 -1.46 -2.58
C PRO A 107 13.48 -2.39 -1.77
N ILE A 108 14.04 -3.42 -2.42
CA ILE A 108 14.81 -4.44 -1.71
C ILE A 108 16.19 -4.65 -2.33
N ASN A 109 17.15 -5.01 -1.47
CA ASN A 109 18.49 -5.44 -1.82
C ASN A 109 18.77 -6.86 -1.30
N SER A 110 17.98 -7.33 -0.34
CA SER A 110 18.06 -8.67 0.23
C SER A 110 16.68 -9.10 0.73
N SER A 111 16.52 -10.41 0.99
CA SER A 111 15.28 -10.95 1.55
C SER A 111 14.90 -10.30 2.88
N ASN A 112 15.91 -9.89 3.67
CA ASN A 112 15.68 -9.26 4.96
C ASN A 112 14.94 -7.92 4.86
N ASP A 113 14.96 -7.27 3.71
CA ASP A 113 14.21 -6.03 3.47
C ASP A 113 12.68 -6.26 3.43
N LEU A 114 12.26 -7.51 3.21
CA LEU A 114 10.85 -7.93 3.29
C LEU A 114 10.53 -8.71 4.56
N ASN A 115 11.38 -8.65 5.56
CA ASN A 115 11.16 -9.32 6.83
C ASN A 115 10.28 -8.46 7.74
N PHE A 116 9.00 -8.80 7.85
CA PHE A 116 8.01 -8.07 8.64
C PHE A 116 8.16 -8.26 10.16
N THR A 117 9.08 -9.13 10.59
CA THR A 117 9.40 -9.27 12.03
C THR A 117 10.42 -8.22 12.49
N ARG A 118 11.06 -7.52 11.55
CA ARG A 118 11.99 -6.44 11.89
C ARG A 118 11.24 -5.24 12.47
N PRO A 119 11.91 -4.44 13.33
CA PRO A 119 11.35 -3.16 13.75
C PRO A 119 11.10 -2.27 12.53
N LYS A 120 9.94 -1.62 12.49
CA LYS A 120 9.61 -0.68 11.42
C LYS A 120 10.34 0.63 11.63
N LEU A 121 10.62 1.34 10.54
CA LEU A 121 11.28 2.63 10.62
C LEU A 121 10.34 3.67 11.22
N LYS A 122 10.92 4.57 12.01
CA LYS A 122 10.23 5.77 12.43
C LYS A 122 10.64 6.89 11.48
N VAL A 123 9.67 7.40 10.73
CA VAL A 123 9.90 8.45 9.74
C VAL A 123 9.03 9.65 10.08
N THR A 124 9.55 10.84 9.78
CA THR A 124 8.80 12.09 9.97
C THR A 124 7.84 12.32 8.82
N MET A 125 6.87 13.19 9.02
CA MET A 125 5.95 13.60 7.96
C MET A 125 6.69 14.24 6.79
N ASP A 126 7.74 15.02 7.06
CA ASP A 126 8.57 15.65 6.03
C ASP A 126 9.33 14.60 5.21
N GLU A 127 9.83 13.54 5.85
CA GLU A 127 10.48 12.44 5.16
C GLU A 127 9.49 11.69 4.27
N LEU A 128 8.28 11.43 4.75
CA LEU A 128 7.24 10.77 3.95
C LEU A 128 6.84 11.64 2.76
N LYS A 129 6.71 12.95 2.96
CA LYS A 129 6.41 13.87 1.87
C LYS A 129 7.51 13.86 0.81
N SER A 130 8.77 13.84 1.23
CA SER A 130 9.91 13.75 0.32
C SER A 130 9.89 12.46 -0.48
N VAL A 131 9.58 11.33 0.14
CA VAL A 131 9.44 10.04 -0.54
C VAL A 131 8.29 10.10 -1.56
N GLN A 132 7.15 10.64 -1.16
CA GLN A 132 6.01 10.82 -2.05
C GLN A 132 6.40 11.63 -3.31
N GLU A 133 7.08 12.75 -3.11
CA GLU A 133 7.50 13.61 -4.22
C GLU A 133 8.45 12.89 -5.19
N LYS A 134 9.39 12.10 -4.65
CA LYS A 134 10.32 11.30 -5.47
C LYS A 134 9.57 10.29 -6.34
N LEU A 135 8.60 9.60 -5.76
CA LEU A 135 7.81 8.60 -6.48
C LEU A 135 6.91 9.25 -7.52
N LEU A 136 6.23 10.33 -7.17
CA LEU A 136 5.37 11.06 -8.11
C LEU A 136 6.16 11.59 -9.31
N ALA A 137 7.40 12.03 -9.09
CA ALA A 137 8.27 12.51 -10.17
C ALA A 137 8.58 11.40 -11.20
N GLN A 138 8.64 10.14 -10.76
CA GLN A 138 8.90 9.00 -11.64
C GLN A 138 7.65 8.49 -12.37
N LEU A 139 6.47 8.92 -11.93
CA LEU A 139 5.18 8.49 -12.52
C LEU A 139 4.71 9.42 -13.64
N LYS A 140 5.40 10.50 -13.87
CA LYS A 140 5.06 11.47 -14.95
C LYS A 140 5.47 10.97 -16.32
#